data_fc76caf7d3f96c727fc5bd825d2521a8
#
_entry.id   fc76caf7d3f96c727fc5bd825d2521a8
#
_cell.length_a   1.000
_cell.length_b   1.000
_cell.length_c   1.000
_cell.angle_alpha   90.00
_cell.angle_beta   90.00
_cell.angle_gamma   90.00
#
_symmetry.space_group_name_H-M   'P 1'
#
loop_
_entity.id
_entity.type
_entity.pdbx_description
1 polymer ?
#
loop_
_entity_poly.entity_id
_entity_poly.type
_entity_poly.pdbx_seq_one_letter_code
_entity_poly.pdbx_strand_id
1 'polypeptide(L)'
;MAPKGIFALVFVSLFACSASAPDPAPLRSEDASPSPARGAAPAQKDALTYTGELTQGGFIRGQAPASAVAVTLGDQALAVSEDGFFFAAFDRDAPQALPLRATRADGSVDTETIPISPRAWQISRVAVPKRSGGTSEAWWKRREPEWNAIVDARARKTGAQGWQQDFIWPVKGRISGRFGRQRIYNGEPGSYHSGIDIAPGNGVPFVAPADGIVVLARTGFSLEGGLIIIDHGGGLNSAFLHASKIAVEEGQSVAQGQYIGNVGSTGRATGPHLHWSLKWNDARLDPLLFTGPMK
;
A
#
# COMPACT_ATOMS: atom_id res chain seq x y z
N MET A 1 -80.35 11.60 17.52
CA MET A 1 -81.14 10.45 17.19
C MET A 1 -80.25 9.44 16.43
N ALA A 2 -80.07 8.29 17.05
CA ALA A 2 -79.36 7.15 16.43
C ALA A 2 -80.21 6.45 15.40
N PRO A 3 -79.65 5.53 14.61
CA PRO A 3 -79.61 4.19 15.12
C PRO A 3 -78.31 3.41 14.81
N LYS A 4 -78.14 2.41 15.63
CA LYS A 4 -77.15 1.36 15.67
C LYS A 4 -77.33 0.36 14.54
N GLY A 5 -76.25 0.01 13.84
CA GLY A 5 -76.23 -1.15 12.92
C GLY A 5 -75.24 -2.19 13.48
N ILE A 6 -75.77 -3.31 13.89
CA ILE A 6 -75.11 -4.52 14.33
C ILE A 6 -74.60 -5.26 13.09
N PHE A 7 -73.28 -5.53 12.98
CA PHE A 7 -72.75 -6.50 12.00
C PHE A 7 -72.14 -7.69 12.76
N ALA A 8 -72.73 -8.85 12.47
CA ALA A 8 -72.38 -10.15 13.01
C ALA A 8 -70.99 -10.61 12.43
N LEU A 9 -70.10 -11.03 13.35
CA LEU A 9 -68.88 -11.72 12.96
C LEU A 9 -69.16 -13.19 12.66
N VAL A 10 -68.92 -13.59 11.43
CA VAL A 10 -68.87 -15.00 11.03
C VAL A 10 -67.40 -15.47 11.19
N PHE A 11 -67.18 -16.37 12.13
CA PHE A 11 -65.90 -17.08 12.25
C PHE A 11 -65.85 -18.20 11.22
N VAL A 12 -64.97 -18.10 10.24
CA VAL A 12 -64.58 -19.20 9.38
C VAL A 12 -63.26 -19.77 9.91
N SER A 13 -63.33 -20.95 10.49
CA SER A 13 -62.15 -21.69 10.97
C SER A 13 -61.46 -22.35 9.77
N LEU A 14 -60.34 -21.83 9.35
CA LEU A 14 -59.45 -22.48 8.38
C LEU A 14 -58.46 -23.34 9.15
N PHE A 15 -58.60 -24.65 9.04
CA PHE A 15 -57.58 -25.63 9.46
C PHE A 15 -56.38 -25.48 8.51
N ALA A 16 -55.30 -24.90 8.99
CA ALA A 16 -54.01 -24.91 8.30
C ALA A 16 -53.26 -26.20 8.68
N CYS A 17 -53.11 -27.07 7.70
CA CYS A 17 -52.25 -28.25 7.79
C CYS A 17 -50.80 -27.75 7.74
N SER A 18 -50.09 -27.75 8.89
CA SER A 18 -48.65 -27.46 8.98
C SER A 18 -47.86 -28.63 8.43
N ALA A 19 -47.38 -28.53 7.19
CA ALA A 19 -46.34 -29.40 6.70
C ALA A 19 -44.99 -28.88 7.28
N SER A 20 -44.36 -29.65 8.18
CA SER A 20 -43.02 -29.42 8.68
C SER A 20 -42.03 -29.51 7.52
N ALA A 21 -41.31 -28.43 7.26
CA ALA A 21 -40.15 -28.45 6.38
C ALA A 21 -39.03 -29.29 7.03
N PRO A 22 -38.29 -30.09 6.26
CA PRO A 22 -37.17 -30.85 6.80
C PRO A 22 -36.05 -29.87 7.21
N ASP A 23 -35.42 -30.16 8.35
CA ASP A 23 -34.24 -29.43 8.83
C ASP A 23 -33.16 -29.38 7.75
N PRO A 24 -32.51 -28.21 7.55
CA PRO A 24 -31.36 -28.13 6.67
C PRO A 24 -30.24 -29.01 7.24
N ALA A 25 -29.73 -29.90 6.41
CA ALA A 25 -28.55 -30.71 6.75
C ALA A 25 -27.39 -29.79 7.15
N PRO A 26 -26.55 -30.22 8.13
CA PRO A 26 -25.40 -29.44 8.53
C PRO A 26 -24.48 -29.23 7.30
N LEU A 27 -24.17 -27.97 6.99
CA LEU A 27 -23.15 -27.63 6.01
C LEU A 27 -21.85 -28.32 6.46
N ARG A 28 -21.41 -29.31 5.68
CA ARG A 28 -20.05 -29.84 5.81
C ARG A 28 -19.13 -28.64 5.63
N SER A 29 -18.29 -28.39 6.64
CA SER A 29 -17.11 -27.57 6.48
C SER A 29 -16.29 -28.19 5.34
N GLU A 30 -16.27 -27.54 4.18
CA GLU A 30 -15.31 -27.89 3.14
C GLU A 30 -13.92 -27.78 3.78
N ASP A 31 -13.23 -28.90 3.81
CA ASP A 31 -11.86 -29.02 4.25
C ASP A 31 -11.05 -27.92 3.56
N ALA A 32 -10.47 -27.04 4.36
CA ALA A 32 -9.46 -26.10 3.88
C ALA A 32 -8.40 -26.93 3.16
N SER A 33 -8.34 -26.81 1.85
CA SER A 33 -7.26 -27.39 1.05
C SER A 33 -5.94 -26.99 1.71
N PRO A 34 -5.04 -27.93 2.02
CA PRO A 34 -3.76 -27.59 2.60
C PRO A 34 -3.06 -26.62 1.64
N SER A 35 -2.67 -25.48 2.17
CA SER A 35 -1.79 -24.52 1.46
C SER A 35 -0.63 -25.31 0.86
N PRO A 36 -0.27 -25.10 -0.42
CA PRO A 36 0.82 -25.86 -1.02
C PRO A 36 2.04 -25.75 -0.11
N ALA A 37 2.58 -26.92 0.26
CA ALA A 37 3.78 -27.00 1.09
C ALA A 37 4.83 -26.06 0.49
N ARG A 38 5.27 -25.08 1.27
CA ARG A 38 6.36 -24.18 0.92
C ARG A 38 7.54 -25.08 0.53
N GLY A 39 7.91 -25.10 -0.74
CA GLY A 39 9.08 -25.85 -1.20
C GLY A 39 10.26 -25.51 -0.30
N ALA A 40 11.13 -26.49 -0.01
CA ALA A 40 12.30 -26.31 0.83
C ALA A 40 13.02 -25.02 0.41
N ALA A 41 13.22 -24.10 1.36
CA ALA A 41 13.91 -22.86 1.11
C ALA A 41 15.27 -23.19 0.47
N PRO A 42 15.71 -22.50 -0.59
CA PRO A 42 17.01 -22.72 -1.19
C PRO A 42 18.06 -22.58 -0.10
N ALA A 43 19.03 -23.49 -0.07
CA ALA A 43 20.11 -23.48 0.93
C ALA A 43 20.71 -22.07 0.98
N GLN A 44 20.68 -21.46 2.15
CA GLN A 44 21.17 -20.10 2.36
C GLN A 44 22.68 -20.07 2.00
N LYS A 45 23.02 -19.24 1.03
CA LYS A 45 24.43 -19.07 0.62
C LYS A 45 25.21 -18.35 1.73
N ASP A 46 26.47 -18.70 1.90
CA ASP A 46 27.34 -18.00 2.85
C ASP A 46 27.94 -16.70 2.22
N ALA A 47 27.14 -15.99 1.43
CA ALA A 47 27.49 -14.76 0.76
C ALA A 47 26.31 -13.78 0.76
N LEU A 48 26.62 -12.50 0.91
CA LEU A 48 25.69 -11.42 0.73
C LEU A 48 25.32 -11.31 -0.74
N THR A 49 24.04 -11.43 -1.08
CA THR A 49 23.54 -11.33 -2.46
C THR A 49 22.33 -10.42 -2.54
N TYR A 50 22.13 -9.77 -3.69
CA TYR A 50 20.96 -8.91 -3.92
C TYR A 50 20.61 -8.82 -5.41
N THR A 51 19.38 -8.44 -5.69
CA THR A 51 18.85 -8.07 -7.01
C THR A 51 17.90 -6.87 -6.85
N GLY A 52 17.65 -6.12 -7.89
CA GLY A 52 16.68 -5.02 -7.87
C GLY A 52 16.98 -3.90 -8.85
N GLU A 53 16.36 -2.75 -8.61
CA GLU A 53 16.45 -1.55 -9.42
C GLU A 53 17.42 -0.54 -8.80
N LEU A 54 18.69 -0.58 -9.23
CA LEU A 54 19.80 0.20 -8.63
C LEU A 54 19.77 1.66 -9.11
N THR A 55 18.71 2.35 -8.83
CA THR A 55 18.51 3.76 -9.22
C THR A 55 17.74 4.52 -8.15
N GLN A 56 17.80 5.84 -8.18
CA GLN A 56 17.00 6.69 -7.30
C GLN A 56 15.51 6.37 -7.42
N GLY A 57 14.83 6.17 -6.28
CA GLY A 57 13.45 5.69 -6.21
C GLY A 57 13.30 4.17 -6.37
N GLY A 58 14.40 3.43 -6.52
CA GLY A 58 14.43 1.98 -6.68
C GLY A 58 14.64 1.22 -5.38
N PHE A 59 14.96 -0.06 -5.49
CA PHE A 59 15.06 -0.98 -4.35
C PHE A 59 15.99 -2.15 -4.65
N ILE A 60 16.35 -2.87 -3.58
CA ILE A 60 16.96 -4.19 -3.64
C ILE A 60 16.20 -5.19 -2.77
N ARG A 61 16.16 -6.44 -3.21
CA ARG A 61 15.84 -7.62 -2.43
C ARG A 61 17.10 -8.46 -2.33
N GLY A 62 17.50 -8.84 -1.14
CA GLY A 62 18.73 -9.58 -0.94
C GLY A 62 18.60 -10.71 0.04
N GLN A 63 19.65 -11.51 0.10
CA GLN A 63 19.83 -12.58 1.07
C GLN A 63 21.14 -12.36 1.83
N ALA A 64 21.03 -12.35 3.14
CA ALA A 64 22.16 -12.25 4.05
C ALA A 64 22.90 -13.60 4.16
N PRO A 65 24.21 -13.61 4.46
CA PRO A 65 24.90 -14.83 4.84
C PRO A 65 24.23 -15.54 5.99
N ALA A 66 24.30 -16.88 6.03
CA ALA A 66 23.68 -17.69 7.09
C ALA A 66 24.16 -17.32 8.49
N SER A 67 25.43 -16.88 8.62
CA SER A 67 26.07 -16.45 9.86
C SER A 67 25.85 -14.98 10.21
N ALA A 68 25.09 -14.22 9.39
CA ALA A 68 24.86 -12.81 9.65
C ALA A 68 23.90 -12.60 10.84
N VAL A 69 24.29 -11.73 11.75
CA VAL A 69 23.49 -11.30 12.91
C VAL A 69 22.87 -9.92 12.70
N ALA A 70 23.38 -9.15 11.74
CA ALA A 70 22.85 -7.85 11.37
C ALA A 70 23.13 -7.53 9.90
N VAL A 71 22.19 -6.81 9.25
CA VAL A 71 22.40 -6.24 7.91
C VAL A 71 22.05 -4.77 7.95
N THR A 72 22.86 -3.92 7.30
CA THR A 72 22.59 -2.47 7.20
C THR A 72 22.78 -1.97 5.77
N LEU A 73 21.98 -0.98 5.36
CA LEU A 73 22.22 -0.17 4.18
C LEU A 73 22.55 1.26 4.62
N GLY A 74 23.76 1.72 4.38
CA GLY A 74 24.27 2.94 5.05
C GLY A 74 24.19 2.77 6.56
N ASP A 75 23.52 3.70 7.22
CA ASP A 75 23.29 3.68 8.68
C ASP A 75 21.96 3.02 9.07
N GLN A 76 21.17 2.58 8.08
CA GLN A 76 19.84 2.00 8.34
C GLN A 76 19.94 0.49 8.56
N ALA A 77 19.47 0.02 9.73
CA ALA A 77 19.32 -1.41 10.00
C ALA A 77 18.18 -1.99 9.16
N LEU A 78 18.40 -3.17 8.59
CA LEU A 78 17.43 -3.90 7.78
C LEU A 78 16.77 -5.02 8.59
N ALA A 79 15.48 -5.21 8.41
CA ALA A 79 14.78 -6.38 8.88
C ALA A 79 15.17 -7.57 7.99
N VAL A 80 15.68 -8.64 8.61
CA VAL A 80 16.04 -9.89 7.94
C VAL A 80 15.03 -10.95 8.36
N SER A 81 14.44 -11.67 7.40
CA SER A 81 13.54 -12.78 7.65
C SER A 81 14.29 -13.98 8.23
N GLU A 82 13.55 -14.97 8.77
CA GLU A 82 14.13 -16.23 9.26
C GLU A 82 14.93 -16.99 8.19
N ASP A 83 14.52 -16.86 6.91
CA ASP A 83 15.20 -17.43 5.75
C ASP A 83 16.39 -16.56 5.25
N GLY A 84 16.73 -15.49 5.97
CA GLY A 84 17.83 -14.60 5.65
C GLY A 84 17.52 -13.54 4.59
N PHE A 85 16.29 -13.40 4.11
CA PHE A 85 15.93 -12.39 3.10
C PHE A 85 15.73 -11.02 3.73
N PHE A 86 16.09 -9.98 2.98
CA PHE A 86 15.87 -8.58 3.36
C PHE A 86 15.39 -7.74 2.18
N PHE A 87 14.78 -6.62 2.51
CA PHE A 87 14.38 -5.56 1.58
C PHE A 87 15.06 -4.26 1.98
N ALA A 88 15.57 -3.51 0.98
CA ALA A 88 16.03 -2.15 1.16
C ALA A 88 15.73 -1.31 -0.08
N ALA A 89 15.64 0.00 0.08
CA ALA A 89 15.26 0.86 -1.02
C ALA A 89 15.95 2.23 -0.96
N PHE A 90 15.89 2.96 -2.08
CA PHE A 90 16.61 4.20 -2.29
C PHE A 90 15.61 5.34 -2.48
N ASP A 91 15.72 6.39 -1.65
CA ASP A 91 14.88 7.58 -1.83
C ASP A 91 15.11 8.24 -3.20
N ARG A 92 14.19 9.13 -3.59
CA ARG A 92 14.30 9.94 -4.81
C ARG A 92 15.65 10.65 -4.95
N ASP A 93 16.16 11.15 -3.85
CA ASP A 93 17.38 11.93 -3.79
C ASP A 93 18.54 11.16 -3.10
N ALA A 94 18.49 9.81 -3.15
CA ALA A 94 19.53 8.96 -2.61
C ALA A 94 20.90 9.28 -3.23
N PRO A 95 22.01 9.13 -2.44
CA PRO A 95 23.37 9.30 -2.95
C PRO A 95 23.68 8.23 -4.00
N GLN A 96 24.71 8.48 -4.82
CA GLN A 96 25.08 7.57 -5.93
C GLN A 96 25.69 6.24 -5.47
N ALA A 97 25.98 6.09 -4.19
CA ALA A 97 26.44 4.84 -3.62
C ALA A 97 26.08 4.75 -2.14
N LEU A 98 25.73 3.53 -1.69
CA LEU A 98 25.51 3.22 -0.28
C LEU A 98 26.24 1.90 0.07
N PRO A 99 26.89 1.79 1.23
CA PRO A 99 27.43 0.54 1.70
C PRO A 99 26.30 -0.36 2.22
N LEU A 100 26.24 -1.60 1.72
CA LEU A 100 25.45 -2.69 2.25
C LEU A 100 26.38 -3.57 3.07
N ARG A 101 26.11 -3.76 4.35
CA ARG A 101 26.98 -4.52 5.27
C ARG A 101 26.20 -5.65 5.91
N ALA A 102 26.82 -6.82 5.99
CA ALA A 102 26.36 -7.93 6.80
C ALA A 102 27.40 -8.23 7.87
N THR A 103 27.04 -8.08 9.14
CA THR A 103 27.88 -8.39 10.29
C THR A 103 27.62 -9.83 10.72
N ARG A 104 28.68 -10.64 10.85
CA ARG A 104 28.62 -12.03 11.28
C ARG A 104 28.77 -12.15 12.80
N ALA A 105 28.42 -13.30 13.34
CA ALA A 105 28.53 -13.58 14.79
C ALA A 105 29.96 -13.51 15.33
N ASP A 106 30.95 -13.79 14.50
CA ASP A 106 32.38 -13.68 14.86
C ASP A 106 32.93 -12.24 14.80
N GLY A 107 32.06 -11.25 14.45
CA GLY A 107 32.41 -9.85 14.32
C GLY A 107 32.99 -9.46 12.95
N SER A 108 33.19 -10.41 12.04
CA SER A 108 33.56 -10.08 10.65
C SER A 108 32.42 -9.38 9.92
N VAL A 109 32.75 -8.54 8.92
CA VAL A 109 31.77 -7.73 8.19
C VAL A 109 32.00 -7.90 6.69
N ASP A 110 31.00 -8.44 6.00
CA ASP A 110 30.95 -8.39 4.56
C ASP A 110 30.42 -7.02 4.14
N THR A 111 31.08 -6.37 3.19
CA THR A 111 30.67 -5.05 2.70
C THR A 111 30.62 -5.03 1.18
N GLU A 112 29.47 -4.64 0.67
CA GLU A 112 29.26 -4.37 -0.75
C GLU A 112 28.90 -2.89 -0.93
N THR A 113 29.41 -2.25 -1.98
CA THR A 113 29.01 -0.89 -2.34
C THR A 113 27.90 -0.97 -3.41
N ILE A 114 26.70 -0.58 -3.04
CA ILE A 114 25.55 -0.54 -3.95
C ILE A 114 25.65 0.72 -4.80
N PRO A 115 25.88 0.64 -6.13
CA PRO A 115 25.82 1.79 -7.01
C PRO A 115 24.36 2.20 -7.23
N ILE A 116 24.04 3.48 -7.10
CA ILE A 116 22.69 4.01 -7.29
C ILE A 116 22.75 5.03 -8.42
N SER A 117 22.17 4.68 -9.56
CA SER A 117 22.12 5.54 -10.74
C SER A 117 21.26 6.77 -10.47
N PRO A 118 21.76 7.99 -10.69
CA PRO A 118 20.95 9.20 -10.59
C PRO A 118 19.93 9.24 -11.72
N ARG A 119 18.79 9.93 -11.47
CA ARG A 119 17.71 10.09 -12.45
C ARG A 119 17.50 11.56 -12.81
N ALA A 120 17.24 11.82 -14.10
CA ALA A 120 16.86 13.13 -14.59
C ALA A 120 15.37 13.39 -14.24
N TRP A 121 15.12 14.07 -13.13
CA TRP A 121 13.77 14.38 -12.68
C TRP A 121 13.13 15.48 -13.54
N GLN A 122 11.83 15.34 -13.85
CA GLN A 122 11.08 16.37 -14.57
C GLN A 122 10.81 17.55 -13.63
N ILE A 123 11.61 18.64 -13.78
CA ILE A 123 11.51 19.85 -12.98
C ILE A 123 10.94 20.97 -13.83
N SER A 124 9.81 21.53 -13.40
CA SER A 124 9.19 22.72 -14.03
C SER A 124 9.48 23.95 -13.20
N ARG A 125 10.16 24.94 -13.78
CA ARG A 125 10.40 26.25 -13.13
C ARG A 125 9.32 27.21 -13.53
N VAL A 126 8.67 27.84 -12.55
CA VAL A 126 7.55 28.78 -12.77
C VAL A 126 7.83 30.10 -12.05
N ALA A 127 7.65 31.18 -12.76
CA ALA A 127 7.87 32.55 -12.25
C ALA A 127 6.64 33.08 -11.50
N VAL A 128 6.15 32.28 -10.53
CA VAL A 128 5.06 32.66 -9.63
C VAL A 128 5.44 32.33 -8.19
N PRO A 129 4.97 33.11 -7.21
CA PRO A 129 5.20 32.79 -5.80
C PRO A 129 4.64 31.40 -5.45
N LYS A 130 5.37 30.69 -4.60
CA LYS A 130 4.84 29.48 -3.98
C LYS A 130 3.65 29.84 -3.11
N ARG A 131 2.47 29.35 -3.47
CA ARG A 131 1.30 29.54 -2.61
C ARG A 131 1.55 28.87 -1.28
N SER A 132 1.53 29.61 -0.19
CA SER A 132 1.48 29.10 1.17
C SER A 132 0.10 28.49 1.42
N GLY A 133 -0.14 27.33 0.83
CA GLY A 133 -1.38 26.59 1.09
C GLY A 133 -1.26 25.83 2.40
N GLY A 134 -2.12 26.17 3.37
CA GLY A 134 -2.29 25.30 4.51
C GLY A 134 -1.31 25.47 5.67
N THR A 135 -0.92 26.70 5.97
CA THR A 135 -0.08 27.03 7.14
C THR A 135 -0.83 27.72 8.29
N SER A 136 -2.15 27.95 8.12
CA SER A 136 -2.94 28.54 9.20
C SER A 136 -3.17 27.52 10.33
N GLU A 137 -3.26 28.00 11.56
CA GLU A 137 -3.58 27.17 12.73
C GLU A 137 -4.88 26.38 12.53
N ALA A 138 -5.91 27.00 11.97
CA ALA A 138 -7.17 26.33 11.65
C ALA A 138 -7.01 25.19 10.63
N TRP A 139 -6.08 25.33 9.67
CA TRP A 139 -5.76 24.25 8.74
C TRP A 139 -5.05 23.10 9.45
N TRP A 140 -4.03 23.41 10.29
CA TRP A 140 -3.31 22.39 11.06
C TRP A 140 -4.22 21.68 12.04
N LYS A 141 -5.10 22.37 12.74
CA LYS A 141 -6.07 21.75 13.65
C LYS A 141 -6.91 20.66 12.97
N ARG A 142 -7.23 20.82 11.68
CA ARG A 142 -7.93 19.79 10.89
C ARG A 142 -6.99 18.72 10.35
N ARG A 143 -5.80 19.12 9.94
CA ARG A 143 -4.84 18.24 9.25
C ARG A 143 -4.07 17.33 10.21
N GLU A 144 -3.76 17.78 11.39
CA GLU A 144 -2.94 17.07 12.35
C GLU A 144 -3.50 15.67 12.71
N PRO A 145 -4.80 15.49 13.02
CA PRO A 145 -5.34 14.15 13.25
C PRO A 145 -5.23 13.22 12.04
N GLU A 146 -5.42 13.77 10.82
CA GLU A 146 -5.26 13.02 9.58
C GLU A 146 -3.81 12.60 9.38
N TRP A 147 -2.87 13.53 9.60
CA TRP A 147 -1.44 13.27 9.50
C TRP A 147 -0.99 12.21 10.50
N ASN A 148 -1.39 12.33 11.76
CA ASN A 148 -1.06 11.37 12.80
C ASN A 148 -1.59 9.97 12.45
N ALA A 149 -2.82 9.84 11.98
CA ALA A 149 -3.37 8.57 11.53
C ALA A 149 -2.54 7.92 10.41
N ILE A 150 -2.03 8.71 9.46
CA ILE A 150 -1.15 8.23 8.38
C ILE A 150 0.21 7.80 8.94
N VAL A 151 0.81 8.58 9.85
CA VAL A 151 2.09 8.26 10.48
C VAL A 151 1.98 6.98 11.30
N ASP A 152 0.96 6.88 12.15
CA ASP A 152 0.71 5.70 12.98
C ASP A 152 0.47 4.45 12.14
N ALA A 153 -0.30 4.57 11.05
CA ALA A 153 -0.54 3.46 10.14
C ALA A 153 0.76 2.96 9.51
N ARG A 154 1.60 3.88 9.04
CA ARG A 154 2.89 3.54 8.40
C ARG A 154 3.95 3.01 9.38
N ALA A 155 3.81 3.30 10.67
CA ALA A 155 4.68 2.77 11.72
C ALA A 155 4.35 1.31 12.12
N ARG A 156 3.16 0.81 11.74
CA ARG A 156 2.75 -0.56 12.07
C ARG A 156 3.63 -1.57 11.35
N LYS A 157 4.06 -2.59 12.09
CA LYS A 157 4.79 -3.75 11.57
C LYS A 157 3.88 -4.96 11.72
N THR A 158 3.29 -5.43 10.62
CA THR A 158 2.29 -6.49 10.67
C THR A 158 2.86 -7.89 10.48
N GLY A 159 4.14 -8.00 10.10
CA GLY A 159 4.76 -9.27 9.75
C GLY A 159 4.39 -9.77 8.35
N ALA A 160 3.68 -8.99 7.54
CA ALA A 160 3.38 -9.32 6.15
C ALA A 160 4.65 -9.61 5.35
N GLN A 161 4.53 -10.42 4.29
CA GLN A 161 5.67 -10.86 3.46
C GLN A 161 5.50 -10.48 1.98
N GLY A 162 4.53 -9.64 1.64
CA GLY A 162 4.27 -9.19 0.28
C GLY A 162 5.42 -8.44 -0.38
N TRP A 163 6.35 -7.90 0.42
CA TRP A 163 7.58 -7.27 -0.07
C TRP A 163 8.48 -8.23 -0.88
N GLN A 164 8.29 -9.55 -0.71
CA GLN A 164 9.04 -10.56 -1.45
C GLN A 164 8.48 -10.81 -2.86
N GLN A 165 7.25 -10.35 -3.13
CA GLN A 165 6.56 -10.57 -4.40
C GLN A 165 6.93 -9.52 -5.43
N ASP A 166 6.82 -9.87 -6.71
CA ASP A 166 6.76 -8.88 -7.78
C ASP A 166 5.37 -8.23 -7.77
N PHE A 167 5.36 -6.89 -7.79
CA PHE A 167 4.12 -6.14 -7.71
C PHE A 167 3.39 -6.15 -9.05
N ILE A 168 2.07 -6.24 -9.00
CA ILE A 168 1.21 -6.04 -10.16
C ILE A 168 0.66 -4.62 -10.21
N TRP A 169 0.20 -4.19 -11.37
CA TRP A 169 -0.50 -2.93 -11.53
C TRP A 169 -1.83 -2.95 -10.74
N PRO A 170 -2.07 -1.99 -9.82
CA PRO A 170 -3.32 -1.94 -9.07
C PRO A 170 -4.53 -1.62 -9.97
N VAL A 171 -4.29 -0.89 -11.05
CA VAL A 171 -5.27 -0.60 -12.10
C VAL A 171 -4.54 -0.28 -13.39
N LYS A 172 -5.14 -0.61 -14.53
CA LYS A 172 -4.61 -0.23 -15.85
C LYS A 172 -5.23 1.10 -16.30
N GLY A 173 -4.42 1.97 -16.90
CA GLY A 173 -4.87 3.27 -17.38
C GLY A 173 -3.71 4.17 -17.79
N ARG A 174 -4.04 5.35 -18.34
CA ARG A 174 -3.04 6.34 -18.73
C ARG A 174 -2.31 6.88 -17.50
N ILE A 175 -1.00 6.87 -17.51
CA ILE A 175 -0.18 7.54 -16.49
C ILE A 175 -0.26 9.04 -16.69
N SER A 176 -0.95 9.74 -15.79
CA SER A 176 -1.16 11.21 -15.83
C SER A 176 -0.18 12.00 -14.98
N GLY A 177 0.40 11.36 -13.96
CA GLY A 177 1.46 11.91 -13.12
C GLY A 177 2.57 10.88 -12.87
N ARG A 178 3.84 11.31 -12.99
CA ARG A 178 5.00 10.45 -12.73
C ARG A 178 5.65 10.81 -11.41
N PHE A 179 6.26 9.81 -10.76
CA PHE A 179 7.07 9.98 -9.57
C PHE A 179 8.23 10.97 -9.81
N GLY A 180 8.62 11.70 -8.77
CA GLY A 180 9.76 12.61 -8.78
C GLY A 180 9.53 13.95 -9.49
N ARG A 181 8.40 14.12 -10.19
CA ARG A 181 8.05 15.39 -10.85
C ARG A 181 7.91 16.51 -9.82
N GLN A 182 8.55 17.67 -10.08
CA GLN A 182 8.62 18.77 -9.12
C GLN A 182 8.44 20.13 -9.79
N ARG A 183 7.86 21.09 -9.07
CA ARG A 183 7.84 22.48 -9.47
C ARG A 183 8.74 23.31 -8.56
N ILE A 184 9.47 24.25 -9.18
CA ILE A 184 10.26 25.27 -8.47
C ILE A 184 9.57 26.61 -8.73
N TYR A 185 9.18 27.29 -7.65
CA TYR A 185 8.42 28.54 -7.65
C TYR A 185 9.35 29.69 -7.29
N ASN A 186 9.67 30.60 -8.25
CA ASN A 186 10.63 31.70 -8.04
C ASN A 186 11.94 31.24 -7.34
N GLY A 187 12.46 30.06 -7.71
CA GLY A 187 13.65 29.48 -7.09
C GLY A 187 13.39 28.62 -5.86
N GLU A 188 12.21 28.67 -5.25
CA GLU A 188 11.85 27.83 -4.11
C GLU A 188 11.29 26.47 -4.56
N PRO A 189 11.88 25.34 -4.13
CA PRO A 189 11.37 24.03 -4.47
C PRO A 189 10.01 23.77 -3.78
N GLY A 190 9.02 23.34 -4.56
CA GLY A 190 7.80 22.72 -4.06
C GLY A 190 8.02 21.26 -3.71
N SER A 191 7.03 20.61 -3.10
CA SER A 191 7.06 19.17 -2.91
C SER A 191 7.05 18.47 -4.28
N TYR A 192 7.80 17.40 -4.39
CA TYR A 192 7.72 16.54 -5.58
C TYR A 192 6.56 15.56 -5.48
N HIS A 193 6.15 15.00 -6.61
CA HIS A 193 5.11 13.97 -6.70
C HIS A 193 5.66 12.64 -6.18
N SER A 194 5.12 12.16 -5.08
CA SER A 194 5.67 11.03 -4.31
C SER A 194 5.07 9.66 -4.70
N GLY A 195 4.42 9.58 -5.86
CA GLY A 195 3.81 8.37 -6.40
C GLY A 195 3.58 8.51 -7.89
N ILE A 196 2.66 7.72 -8.42
CA ILE A 196 2.16 7.85 -9.80
C ILE A 196 0.65 8.07 -9.79
N ASP A 197 0.17 8.80 -10.79
CA ASP A 197 -1.26 8.97 -11.02
C ASP A 197 -1.68 8.15 -12.24
N ILE A 198 -2.65 7.27 -12.05
CA ILE A 198 -3.21 6.40 -13.07
C ILE A 198 -4.66 6.84 -13.31
N ALA A 199 -5.00 7.22 -14.54
CA ALA A 199 -6.31 7.78 -14.90
C ALA A 199 -7.12 6.81 -15.79
N PRO A 200 -7.75 5.77 -15.21
CA PRO A 200 -8.60 4.84 -15.94
C PRO A 200 -10.05 5.32 -16.09
N GLY A 201 -10.45 6.33 -15.31
CA GLY A 201 -11.82 6.83 -15.19
C GLY A 201 -12.37 6.68 -13.77
N ASN A 202 -13.46 7.40 -13.49
CA ASN A 202 -14.14 7.36 -12.19
C ASN A 202 -14.85 6.02 -11.98
N GLY A 203 -14.80 5.48 -10.77
CA GLY A 203 -15.50 4.25 -10.41
C GLY A 203 -14.84 2.96 -10.88
N VAL A 204 -13.73 3.02 -11.63
CA VAL A 204 -13.00 1.82 -12.06
C VAL A 204 -12.43 1.10 -10.83
N PRO A 205 -12.62 -0.23 -10.70
CA PRO A 205 -12.07 -0.99 -9.57
C PRO A 205 -10.54 -1.05 -9.63
N PHE A 206 -9.89 -1.07 -8.45
CA PHE A 206 -8.47 -1.29 -8.32
C PHE A 206 -8.17 -2.37 -7.27
N VAL A 207 -7.02 -2.99 -7.37
CA VAL A 207 -6.61 -4.18 -6.61
C VAL A 207 -5.35 -3.95 -5.80
N ALA A 208 -5.09 -4.81 -4.80
CA ALA A 208 -3.84 -4.85 -4.07
C ALA A 208 -2.69 -5.29 -5.00
N PRO A 209 -1.57 -4.55 -5.07
CA PRO A 209 -0.44 -4.86 -5.95
C PRO A 209 0.40 -6.05 -5.47
N ALA A 210 0.34 -6.38 -4.19
CA ALA A 210 1.00 -7.50 -3.53
C ALA A 210 0.21 -7.86 -2.27
N ASP A 211 0.50 -9.01 -1.67
CA ASP A 211 -0.05 -9.41 -0.39
C ASP A 211 0.27 -8.38 0.69
N GLY A 212 -0.58 -8.29 1.72
CA GLY A 212 -0.33 -7.38 2.82
C GLY A 212 -1.47 -7.31 3.83
N ILE A 213 -1.28 -6.43 4.80
CA ILE A 213 -2.30 -6.12 5.80
C ILE A 213 -2.72 -4.66 5.63
N VAL A 214 -4.02 -4.41 5.58
CA VAL A 214 -4.57 -3.05 5.54
C VAL A 214 -4.33 -2.37 6.88
N VAL A 215 -3.53 -1.32 6.90
CA VAL A 215 -3.19 -0.58 8.12
C VAL A 215 -3.95 0.74 8.24
N LEU A 216 -4.58 1.21 7.15
CA LEU A 216 -5.49 2.35 7.14
C LEU A 216 -6.51 2.17 6.02
N ALA A 217 -7.80 2.39 6.30
CA ALA A 217 -8.88 2.33 5.31
C ALA A 217 -9.99 3.31 5.72
N ARG A 218 -9.83 4.60 5.36
CA ARG A 218 -10.75 5.67 5.80
C ARG A 218 -11.04 6.66 4.68
N THR A 219 -12.23 7.25 4.74
CA THR A 219 -12.64 8.38 3.89
C THR A 219 -12.53 9.70 4.63
N GLY A 220 -12.65 10.81 3.89
CA GLY A 220 -12.77 12.14 4.51
C GLY A 220 -11.47 12.84 4.80
N PHE A 221 -10.31 12.30 4.42
CA PHE A 221 -9.03 13.01 4.51
C PHE A 221 -9.04 14.25 3.60
N SER A 222 -8.64 15.39 4.14
CA SER A 222 -8.72 16.68 3.44
C SER A 222 -7.87 16.75 2.16
N LEU A 223 -6.73 16.06 2.14
CA LEU A 223 -5.84 15.99 0.98
C LEU A 223 -5.98 14.68 0.22
N GLU A 224 -5.96 13.56 0.91
CA GLU A 224 -5.96 12.22 0.34
C GLU A 224 -7.36 11.74 -0.09
N GLY A 225 -8.43 12.30 0.51
CA GLY A 225 -9.79 11.85 0.27
C GLY A 225 -10.06 10.48 0.87
N GLY A 226 -10.50 9.52 0.06
CA GLY A 226 -10.52 8.10 0.40
C GLY A 226 -9.11 7.54 0.32
N LEU A 227 -8.61 7.04 1.46
CA LEU A 227 -7.23 6.58 1.63
C LEU A 227 -7.20 5.14 2.12
N ILE A 228 -6.44 4.29 1.41
CA ILE A 228 -6.08 2.95 1.85
C ILE A 228 -4.56 2.88 1.97
N ILE A 229 -4.04 2.34 3.08
CA ILE A 229 -2.62 2.01 3.24
C ILE A 229 -2.52 0.52 3.55
N ILE A 230 -1.66 -0.17 2.80
CA ILE A 230 -1.35 -1.59 2.98
C ILE A 230 0.12 -1.70 3.39
N ASP A 231 0.38 -2.36 4.52
CA ASP A 231 1.73 -2.81 4.90
C ASP A 231 2.03 -4.12 4.20
N HIS A 232 3.09 -4.14 3.39
CA HIS A 232 3.57 -5.33 2.70
C HIS A 232 4.67 -6.06 3.49
N GLY A 233 5.03 -5.53 4.67
CA GLY A 233 6.13 -6.02 5.50
C GLY A 233 7.49 -5.46 5.10
N GLY A 234 8.53 -5.78 5.90
CA GLY A 234 9.89 -5.27 5.66
C GLY A 234 10.03 -3.73 5.69
N GLY A 235 9.02 -3.01 6.20
CA GLY A 235 8.95 -1.54 6.18
C GLY A 235 8.38 -0.96 4.88
N LEU A 236 7.97 -1.80 3.92
CA LEU A 236 7.38 -1.39 2.64
C LEU A 236 5.86 -1.28 2.72
N ASN A 237 5.31 -0.15 2.33
CA ASN A 237 3.87 0.02 2.24
C ASN A 237 3.42 0.76 0.97
N SER A 238 2.21 0.41 0.52
CA SER A 238 1.47 1.12 -0.53
C SER A 238 0.44 2.05 0.07
N ALA A 239 0.22 3.21 -0.58
CA ALA A 239 -0.94 4.06 -0.29
C ALA A 239 -1.70 4.38 -1.58
N PHE A 240 -3.03 4.30 -1.50
CA PHE A 240 -3.99 4.53 -2.58
C PHE A 240 -4.90 5.68 -2.19
N LEU A 241 -4.82 6.80 -2.93
CA LEU A 241 -5.52 8.03 -2.62
C LEU A 241 -6.65 8.29 -3.62
N HIS A 242 -7.53 9.19 -3.23
CA HIS A 242 -8.65 9.72 -4.01
C HIS A 242 -9.75 8.71 -4.30
N ALA A 243 -9.76 7.57 -3.56
CA ALA A 243 -10.76 6.52 -3.75
C ALA A 243 -12.20 7.05 -3.57
N SER A 244 -13.10 6.68 -4.49
CA SER A 244 -14.53 6.94 -4.38
C SER A 244 -15.24 5.90 -3.50
N LYS A 245 -14.66 4.70 -3.40
CA LYS A 245 -15.14 3.60 -2.56
C LYS A 245 -13.94 2.85 -1.98
N ILE A 246 -14.04 2.51 -0.71
CA ILE A 246 -13.14 1.60 0.00
C ILE A 246 -13.90 0.30 0.21
N ALA A 247 -13.28 -0.84 -0.10
CA ALA A 247 -13.90 -2.17 -0.05
C ALA A 247 -13.18 -3.11 0.92
N VAL A 248 -12.30 -2.57 1.75
CA VAL A 248 -11.51 -3.31 2.76
C VAL A 248 -11.54 -2.57 4.09
N GLU A 249 -11.17 -3.27 5.17
CA GLU A 249 -11.16 -2.74 6.53
C GLU A 249 -9.74 -2.79 7.13
N GLU A 250 -9.47 -1.93 8.12
CA GLU A 250 -8.21 -1.96 8.87
C GLU A 250 -8.04 -3.29 9.59
N GLY A 251 -6.86 -3.89 9.49
CA GLY A 251 -6.52 -5.22 10.00
C GLY A 251 -6.80 -6.35 9.02
N GLN A 252 -7.50 -6.12 7.92
CA GLN A 252 -7.79 -7.14 6.92
C GLN A 252 -6.51 -7.56 6.19
N SER A 253 -6.30 -8.88 6.07
CA SER A 253 -5.33 -9.46 5.15
C SER A 253 -5.86 -9.37 3.72
N VAL A 254 -5.02 -8.94 2.80
CA VAL A 254 -5.33 -8.87 1.37
C VAL A 254 -4.30 -9.64 0.55
N ALA A 255 -4.78 -10.37 -0.44
CA ALA A 255 -3.94 -11.06 -1.41
C ALA A 255 -3.66 -10.18 -2.63
N GLN A 256 -2.55 -10.42 -3.31
CA GLN A 256 -2.25 -9.81 -4.62
C GLN A 256 -3.41 -10.02 -5.59
N GLY A 257 -3.86 -8.96 -6.26
CA GLY A 257 -4.99 -8.99 -7.18
C GLY A 257 -6.36 -8.89 -6.51
N GLN A 258 -6.44 -8.92 -5.18
CA GLN A 258 -7.70 -8.73 -4.48
C GLN A 258 -8.24 -7.32 -4.69
N TYR A 259 -9.54 -7.20 -5.01
CA TYR A 259 -10.25 -5.93 -5.09
C TYR A 259 -10.25 -5.20 -3.74
N ILE A 260 -9.83 -3.92 -3.72
CA ILE A 260 -9.73 -3.12 -2.51
C ILE A 260 -10.49 -1.79 -2.57
N GLY A 261 -10.92 -1.32 -3.74
CA GLY A 261 -11.67 -0.07 -3.86
C GLY A 261 -11.91 0.39 -5.29
N ASN A 262 -12.51 1.58 -5.44
CA ASN A 262 -12.79 2.19 -6.75
C ASN A 262 -12.10 3.55 -6.86
N VAL A 263 -11.57 3.81 -8.04
CA VAL A 263 -10.96 5.09 -8.41
C VAL A 263 -11.97 6.22 -8.29
N GLY A 264 -11.54 7.37 -7.79
CA GLY A 264 -12.37 8.54 -7.62
C GLY A 264 -11.62 9.85 -7.86
N SER A 265 -12.16 10.91 -7.25
CA SER A 265 -11.56 12.25 -7.24
C SER A 265 -11.78 12.95 -5.90
N THR A 266 -11.84 12.17 -4.80
CA THR A 266 -12.05 12.69 -3.45
C THR A 266 -10.79 13.37 -2.92
N GLY A 267 -10.91 14.23 -1.90
CA GLY A 267 -9.80 15.01 -1.38
C GLY A 267 -9.33 16.10 -2.36
N ARG A 268 -8.01 16.31 -2.45
CA ARG A 268 -7.42 17.33 -3.32
C ARG A 268 -7.00 16.74 -4.68
N ALA A 269 -7.95 16.40 -5.51
CA ALA A 269 -7.75 15.91 -6.87
C ALA A 269 -8.27 16.90 -7.92
N THR A 270 -7.64 16.95 -9.10
CA THR A 270 -8.08 17.78 -10.23
C THR A 270 -9.01 17.05 -11.20
N GLY A 271 -9.20 15.76 -11.00
CA GLY A 271 -10.07 14.88 -11.80
C GLY A 271 -9.88 13.43 -11.38
N PRO A 272 -10.69 12.50 -11.91
CA PRO A 272 -10.64 11.10 -11.51
C PRO A 272 -9.30 10.44 -11.84
N HIS A 273 -8.59 9.95 -10.82
CA HIS A 273 -7.37 9.17 -10.94
C HIS A 273 -7.09 8.40 -9.65
N LEU A 274 -6.33 7.34 -9.73
CA LEU A 274 -5.72 6.67 -8.59
C LEU A 274 -4.32 7.24 -8.41
N HIS A 275 -4.06 7.90 -7.29
CA HIS A 275 -2.70 8.16 -6.85
C HIS A 275 -2.20 6.93 -6.09
N TRP A 276 -1.18 6.27 -6.63
CA TRP A 276 -0.52 5.14 -5.97
C TRP A 276 0.91 5.51 -5.60
N SER A 277 1.26 5.38 -4.33
CA SER A 277 2.60 5.65 -3.82
C SER A 277 3.15 4.47 -3.03
N LEU A 278 4.46 4.28 -3.13
CA LEU A 278 5.21 3.32 -2.33
C LEU A 278 6.15 4.08 -1.38
N LYS A 279 6.26 3.57 -0.16
CA LYS A 279 7.18 4.10 0.84
C LYS A 279 7.84 2.94 1.58
N TRP A 280 9.15 3.02 1.75
CA TRP A 280 9.93 2.13 2.60
C TRP A 280 10.56 2.94 3.73
N ASN A 281 10.12 2.70 4.96
CA ASN A 281 10.46 3.55 6.10
C ASN A 281 10.22 5.03 5.74
N ASP A 282 11.28 5.85 5.59
CA ASP A 282 11.17 7.26 5.16
C ASP A 282 11.42 7.48 3.68
N ALA A 283 12.01 6.52 2.97
CA ALA A 283 12.27 6.60 1.53
C ALA A 283 10.97 6.51 0.71
N ARG A 284 10.81 7.41 -0.27
CA ARG A 284 9.72 7.41 -1.25
C ARG A 284 10.20 6.78 -2.54
N LEU A 285 9.42 5.84 -3.06
CA LEU A 285 9.84 4.95 -4.14
C LEU A 285 8.98 5.18 -5.37
N ASP A 286 9.57 4.92 -6.56
CA ASP A 286 8.86 4.99 -7.82
C ASP A 286 8.10 3.68 -8.10
N PRO A 287 6.76 3.68 -8.06
CA PRO A 287 5.99 2.47 -8.32
C PRO A 287 6.24 1.83 -9.68
N LEU A 288 6.71 2.60 -10.68
CA LEU A 288 7.04 2.08 -12.00
C LEU A 288 8.19 1.08 -12.00
N LEU A 289 9.04 1.11 -10.97
CA LEU A 289 10.18 0.19 -10.84
C LEU A 289 9.78 -1.14 -10.19
N PHE A 290 8.57 -1.23 -9.64
CA PHE A 290 8.05 -2.44 -8.98
C PHE A 290 7.17 -3.29 -9.89
N THR A 291 6.65 -2.69 -10.93
CA THR A 291 5.75 -3.36 -11.90
C THR A 291 6.43 -3.45 -13.26
N GLY A 292 6.26 -4.54 -13.93
CA GLY A 292 6.66 -4.62 -15.34
C GLY A 292 5.82 -3.69 -16.24
N PRO A 293 5.99 -3.79 -17.57
CA PRO A 293 5.18 -3.05 -18.53
C PRO A 293 3.68 -3.27 -18.29
N MET A 294 2.89 -2.19 -18.37
CA MET A 294 1.43 -2.28 -18.31
C MET A 294 0.91 -2.94 -19.60
N LYS A 295 0.57 -4.22 -19.51
CA LYS A 295 0.06 -5.05 -20.62
C LYS A 295 -1.46 -5.01 -20.68
#